data_f67d07db61226f46472612dd933d26d7
#
_entry.id   f67d07db61226f46472612dd933d26d7
#
_cell.length_a   1.000
_cell.length_b   1.000
_cell.length_c   1.000
_cell.angle_alpha   90.00
_cell.angle_beta   90.00
_cell.angle_gamma   90.00
#
_symmetry.space_group_name_H-M   'P 1'
#
loop_
_entity.id
_entity.type
_entity.pdbx_description
1 polymer ?
#
loop_
_entity_poly.entity_id
_entity_poly.type
_entity_poly.pdbx_seq_one_letter_code
_entity_poly.pdbx_strand_id
1 'polypeptide(L)'
;MYEPRHIPASHRLSAWLLSALFALSLCVQQAWAAPAERTVIPLGQAVGIKLFADGVLVVALAEGPTPARACGLRQGDIITAMDGAAVGSTEQVQDLLADTAGAPIVLSVRRGADALALTACARENNGVWQLGAWIRDSMAGILSLIHI
;
A
#
# COMPACT_ATOMS: atom_id res chain seq x y z
N MET A 1 -61.00 28.41 -56.39
CA MET A 1 -61.77 29.16 -55.36
C MET A 1 -61.72 28.31 -54.13
N TYR A 2 -60.85 28.68 -53.15
CA TYR A 2 -60.55 27.86 -51.97
C TYR A 2 -61.30 28.53 -50.80
N GLU A 3 -62.34 27.86 -50.28
CA GLU A 3 -63.10 28.34 -49.14
C GLU A 3 -62.36 27.98 -47.86
N PRO A 4 -62.03 28.95 -46.97
CA PRO A 4 -61.41 28.64 -45.70
C PRO A 4 -62.46 28.01 -44.74
N ARG A 5 -62.26 26.76 -44.36
CA ARG A 5 -63.08 26.10 -43.33
C ARG A 5 -62.90 26.82 -41.99
N HIS A 6 -63.92 27.51 -41.54
CA HIS A 6 -64.01 28.05 -40.19
C HIS A 6 -64.06 26.95 -39.19
N ILE A 7 -62.96 26.72 -38.48
CA ILE A 7 -62.89 25.82 -37.32
C ILE A 7 -63.64 26.50 -36.18
N PRO A 8 -64.71 25.92 -35.62
CA PRO A 8 -65.49 26.53 -34.54
C PRO A 8 -64.61 26.74 -33.29
N ALA A 9 -64.84 27.87 -32.61
CA ALA A 9 -64.02 28.32 -31.46
C ALA A 9 -63.92 27.29 -30.32
N SER A 10 -64.90 26.39 -30.21
CA SER A 10 -64.91 25.29 -29.24
C SER A 10 -63.74 24.28 -29.42
N HIS A 11 -63.37 23.97 -30.68
CA HIS A 11 -62.25 23.05 -30.94
C HIS A 11 -60.88 23.69 -30.70
N ARG A 12 -60.77 25.01 -30.77
CA ARG A 12 -59.55 25.73 -30.41
C ARG A 12 -59.33 25.73 -28.92
N LEU A 13 -60.36 25.93 -28.13
CA LEU A 13 -60.30 25.85 -26.67
C LEU A 13 -59.93 24.46 -26.17
N SER A 14 -60.53 23.41 -26.75
CA SER A 14 -60.20 22.03 -26.38
C SER A 14 -58.78 21.65 -26.75
N ALA A 15 -58.25 22.13 -27.90
CA ALA A 15 -56.85 21.90 -28.30
C ALA A 15 -55.87 22.57 -27.33
N TRP A 16 -56.14 23.78 -26.88
CA TRP A 16 -55.30 24.48 -25.90
C TRP A 16 -55.33 23.81 -24.53
N LEU A 17 -56.48 23.32 -24.08
CA LEU A 17 -56.58 22.56 -22.81
C LEU A 17 -55.82 21.23 -22.87
N LEU A 18 -55.88 20.50 -24.01
CA LEU A 18 -55.14 19.25 -24.20
C LEU A 18 -53.63 19.50 -24.23
N SER A 19 -53.16 20.58 -24.89
CA SER A 19 -51.72 20.88 -24.92
C SER A 19 -51.21 21.34 -23.55
N ALA A 20 -51.98 22.08 -22.77
CA ALA A 20 -51.63 22.46 -21.41
C ALA A 20 -51.57 21.24 -20.47
N LEU A 21 -52.53 20.31 -20.61
CA LEU A 21 -52.52 19.06 -19.83
C LEU A 21 -51.30 18.16 -20.18
N PHE A 22 -50.94 18.11 -21.46
CA PHE A 22 -49.78 17.37 -21.91
C PHE A 22 -48.44 17.99 -21.41
N ALA A 23 -48.32 19.33 -21.45
CA ALA A 23 -47.18 20.04 -20.91
C ALA A 23 -47.03 19.84 -19.38
N LEU A 24 -48.17 19.86 -18.65
CA LEU A 24 -48.19 19.63 -17.22
C LEU A 24 -47.74 18.19 -16.86
N SER A 25 -48.13 17.19 -17.68
CA SER A 25 -47.72 15.80 -17.46
C SER A 25 -46.22 15.56 -17.67
N LEU A 26 -45.58 16.31 -18.58
CA LEU A 26 -44.15 16.27 -18.81
C LEU A 26 -43.34 16.87 -17.64
N CYS A 27 -43.84 17.90 -17.01
CA CYS A 27 -43.19 18.51 -15.83
C CYS A 27 -43.20 17.60 -14.60
N VAL A 28 -44.23 16.78 -14.42
CA VAL A 28 -44.32 15.86 -13.26
C VAL A 28 -43.30 14.73 -13.35
N GLN A 29 -42.93 14.30 -14.55
CA GLN A 29 -41.93 13.22 -14.73
C GLN A 29 -40.49 13.62 -14.35
N GLN A 30 -40.17 14.90 -14.40
CA GLN A 30 -38.83 15.39 -14.02
C GLN A 30 -38.61 15.46 -12.50
N ALA A 31 -39.65 15.51 -11.72
CA ALA A 31 -39.58 15.59 -10.25
C ALA A 31 -39.15 14.26 -9.58
N TRP A 32 -39.23 13.13 -10.30
CA TRP A 32 -38.85 11.80 -9.76
C TRP A 32 -37.46 11.34 -10.09
N ALA A 33 -36.70 12.11 -10.87
CA ALA A 33 -35.36 11.78 -11.31
C ALA A 33 -34.25 12.42 -10.47
N ALA A 34 -34.56 12.97 -9.30
CA ALA A 34 -33.54 13.43 -8.38
C ALA A 34 -32.75 12.21 -7.87
N PRO A 35 -31.43 12.12 -8.14
CA PRO A 35 -30.63 11.04 -7.59
C PRO A 35 -30.68 11.13 -6.07
N ALA A 36 -31.16 10.08 -5.41
CA ALA A 36 -31.08 9.98 -3.97
C ALA A 36 -29.59 10.02 -3.60
N GLU A 37 -29.15 11.09 -3.00
CA GLU A 37 -27.78 11.23 -2.48
C GLU A 37 -27.61 10.18 -1.39
N ARG A 38 -26.97 9.06 -1.74
CA ARG A 38 -26.65 8.00 -0.79
C ARG A 38 -25.36 8.41 -0.09
N THR A 39 -25.47 8.94 1.09
CA THR A 39 -24.30 9.11 1.97
C THR A 39 -23.86 7.73 2.44
N VAL A 40 -22.76 7.24 1.90
CA VAL A 40 -22.15 5.99 2.33
C VAL A 40 -21.13 6.35 3.41
N ILE A 41 -21.36 5.90 4.63
CA ILE A 41 -20.36 5.99 5.69
C ILE A 41 -19.49 4.72 5.56
N PRO A 42 -18.23 4.84 5.16
CA PRO A 42 -17.35 3.68 5.13
C PRO A 42 -17.14 3.19 6.57
N LEU A 43 -17.74 2.05 6.90
CA LEU A 43 -17.51 1.35 8.15
C LEU A 43 -16.31 0.43 7.95
N GLY A 44 -15.22 0.71 8.63
CA GLY A 44 -14.04 -0.12 8.64
C GLY A 44 -13.20 0.19 9.86
N GLN A 45 -12.57 -0.84 10.45
CA GLN A 45 -11.57 -0.65 11.49
C GLN A 45 -10.19 -0.74 10.86
N ALA A 46 -9.34 0.25 11.14
CA ALA A 46 -7.93 0.17 10.81
C ALA A 46 -7.27 -0.80 11.81
N VAL A 47 -6.73 -1.90 11.32
CA VAL A 47 -5.96 -2.84 12.12
C VAL A 47 -4.48 -2.61 11.84
N GLY A 48 -3.73 -2.21 12.85
CA GLY A 48 -2.28 -2.16 12.81
C GLY A 48 -1.71 -3.56 13.05
N ILE A 49 -0.96 -4.08 12.08
CA ILE A 49 -0.22 -5.35 12.24
C ILE A 49 1.24 -4.97 12.41
N LYS A 50 1.86 -5.41 13.51
CA LYS A 50 3.30 -5.30 13.73
C LYS A 50 3.86 -6.71 13.84
N LEU A 51 4.71 -7.07 12.89
CA LEU A 51 5.41 -8.34 12.87
C LEU A 51 6.82 -8.11 13.40
N PHE A 52 7.22 -8.89 14.38
CA PHE A 52 8.58 -8.96 14.89
C PHE A 52 9.22 -10.24 14.36
N ALA A 53 10.42 -10.14 13.83
CA ALA A 53 11.25 -11.30 13.54
C ALA A 53 12.22 -11.53 14.71
N ASP A 54 12.53 -12.79 14.99
CA ASP A 54 13.64 -13.12 15.90
C ASP A 54 14.95 -12.86 15.18
N GLY A 55 15.34 -11.59 15.08
CA GLY A 55 16.49 -11.13 14.32
C GLY A 55 16.15 -10.01 13.34
N VAL A 56 17.09 -9.71 12.47
CA VAL A 56 17.00 -8.62 11.50
C VAL A 56 16.87 -9.17 10.08
N LEU A 57 15.79 -8.82 9.39
CA LEU A 57 15.49 -9.30 8.04
C LEU A 57 16.28 -8.53 6.99
N VAL A 58 16.93 -9.24 6.08
CA VAL A 58 17.54 -8.68 4.86
C VAL A 58 16.48 -8.48 3.79
N VAL A 59 16.11 -7.22 3.52
CA VAL A 59 15.07 -6.88 2.55
C VAL A 59 15.60 -6.67 1.14
N ALA A 60 16.88 -6.27 1.00
CA ALA A 60 17.54 -6.12 -0.28
C ALA A 60 19.07 -6.11 -0.10
N LEU A 61 19.81 -6.28 -1.18
CA LEU A 61 21.26 -6.09 -1.23
C LEU A 61 21.56 -4.92 -2.17
N ALA A 62 22.49 -4.07 -1.79
CA ALA A 62 22.94 -2.98 -2.64
C ALA A 62 23.53 -3.50 -3.97
N GLU A 63 23.47 -2.69 -5.01
CA GLU A 63 24.00 -3.04 -6.33
C GLU A 63 25.54 -3.09 -6.33
N GLY A 64 26.08 -3.92 -7.20
CA GLY A 64 27.53 -4.10 -7.35
C GLY A 64 28.16 -5.06 -6.33
N PRO A 65 29.51 -5.10 -6.27
CA PRO A 65 30.25 -5.97 -5.36
C PRO A 65 30.20 -5.41 -3.93
N THR A 66 29.41 -6.05 -3.08
CA THR A 66 29.28 -5.69 -1.67
C THR A 66 29.76 -6.80 -0.75
N PRO A 67 30.17 -6.49 0.49
CA PRO A 67 30.54 -7.51 1.49
C PRO A 67 29.42 -8.53 1.72
N ALA A 68 28.15 -8.07 1.76
CA ALA A 68 27.00 -8.95 1.91
C ALA A 68 26.85 -9.97 0.78
N ARG A 69 27.07 -9.55 -0.47
CA ARG A 69 27.07 -10.48 -1.62
C ARG A 69 28.26 -11.43 -1.59
N ALA A 70 29.43 -10.92 -1.23
CA ALA A 70 30.66 -11.71 -1.20
C ALA A 70 30.59 -12.84 -0.16
N CYS A 71 29.95 -12.60 1.01
CA CYS A 71 29.76 -13.63 2.02
C CYS A 71 28.60 -14.59 1.73
N GLY A 72 27.80 -14.33 0.68
CA GLY A 72 26.69 -15.19 0.29
C GLY A 72 25.35 -14.87 0.99
N LEU A 73 25.22 -13.69 1.60
CA LEU A 73 23.96 -13.19 2.16
C LEU A 73 22.94 -12.98 1.03
N ARG A 74 21.67 -13.22 1.30
CA ARG A 74 20.57 -13.12 0.32
C ARG A 74 19.40 -12.35 0.88
N GLN A 75 18.59 -11.83 -0.02
CA GLN A 75 17.29 -11.28 0.34
C GLN A 75 16.41 -12.37 0.97
N GLY A 76 15.72 -12.03 2.05
CA GLY A 76 14.90 -12.95 2.83
C GLY A 76 15.63 -13.67 3.96
N ASP A 77 16.96 -13.52 4.06
CA ASP A 77 17.72 -14.01 5.19
C ASP A 77 17.39 -13.22 6.47
N ILE A 78 17.41 -13.90 7.61
CA ILE A 78 17.25 -13.27 8.93
C ILE A 78 18.56 -13.42 9.69
N ILE A 79 19.20 -12.31 9.99
CA ILE A 79 20.41 -12.28 10.82
C ILE A 79 19.97 -12.38 12.28
N THR A 80 20.35 -13.45 12.96
CA THR A 80 19.94 -13.72 14.35
C THR A 80 21.05 -13.39 15.35
N ALA A 81 22.30 -13.46 14.94
CA ALA A 81 23.46 -13.10 15.78
C ALA A 81 24.64 -12.63 14.93
N MET A 82 25.55 -11.87 15.55
CA MET A 82 26.82 -11.44 15.00
C MET A 82 27.92 -11.73 16.03
N ASP A 83 28.95 -12.51 15.64
CA ASP A 83 30.00 -13.02 16.54
C ASP A 83 29.45 -13.66 17.85
N GLY A 84 28.28 -14.33 17.75
CA GLY A 84 27.62 -14.95 18.88
C GLY A 84 26.74 -13.99 19.71
N ALA A 85 26.82 -12.69 19.50
CA ALA A 85 25.90 -11.72 20.11
C ALA A 85 24.58 -11.70 19.37
N ALA A 86 23.46 -11.97 20.06
CA ALA A 86 22.13 -11.93 19.46
C ALA A 86 21.77 -10.52 19.02
N VAL A 87 21.20 -10.38 17.82
CA VAL A 87 20.76 -9.11 17.27
C VAL A 87 19.25 -9.13 17.02
N GLY A 88 18.56 -8.10 17.48
CA GLY A 88 17.13 -7.93 17.32
C GLY A 88 16.74 -6.57 16.73
N SER A 89 17.70 -5.65 16.55
CA SER A 89 17.45 -4.34 15.96
C SER A 89 18.53 -3.93 14.96
N THR A 90 18.17 -3.00 14.09
CA THR A 90 19.07 -2.41 13.09
C THR A 90 20.22 -1.64 13.73
N GLU A 91 19.95 -0.97 14.84
CA GLU A 91 20.94 -0.22 15.60
C GLU A 91 22.02 -1.15 16.16
N GLN A 92 21.62 -2.27 16.76
CA GLN A 92 22.58 -3.28 17.28
C GLN A 92 23.50 -3.82 16.18
N VAL A 93 22.96 -4.04 14.98
CA VAL A 93 23.80 -4.45 13.83
C VAL A 93 24.81 -3.37 13.47
N GLN A 94 24.40 -2.09 13.47
CA GLN A 94 25.29 -0.99 13.14
C GLN A 94 26.40 -0.79 14.20
N ASP A 95 26.04 -0.89 15.47
CA ASP A 95 26.99 -0.77 16.58
C ASP A 95 28.07 -1.88 16.52
N LEU A 96 27.64 -3.13 16.32
CA LEU A 96 28.56 -4.27 16.17
C LEU A 96 29.46 -4.14 14.94
N LEU A 97 28.95 -3.63 13.81
CA LEU A 97 29.78 -3.36 12.63
C LEU A 97 30.79 -2.25 12.87
N ALA A 98 30.45 -1.22 13.63
CA ALA A 98 31.37 -0.14 13.99
C ALA A 98 32.49 -0.67 14.91
N ASP A 99 32.14 -1.50 15.88
CA ASP A 99 33.10 -2.08 16.84
C ASP A 99 34.13 -2.99 16.14
N THR A 100 33.72 -3.70 15.08
CA THR A 100 34.62 -4.58 14.34
C THR A 100 35.63 -3.83 13.46
N ALA A 101 35.37 -2.57 13.14
CA ALA A 101 36.23 -1.71 12.32
C ALA A 101 36.75 -2.40 11.03
N GLY A 102 35.89 -3.20 10.40
CA GLY A 102 36.17 -3.93 9.16
C GLY A 102 36.85 -5.28 9.36
N ALA A 103 37.09 -5.73 10.57
CA ALA A 103 37.54 -7.11 10.82
C ALA A 103 36.47 -8.12 10.36
N PRO A 104 36.88 -9.38 10.04
CA PRO A 104 35.91 -10.41 9.73
C PRO A 104 34.96 -10.67 10.88
N ILE A 105 33.67 -10.67 10.60
CA ILE A 105 32.59 -10.95 11.56
C ILE A 105 31.78 -12.14 11.09
N VAL A 106 31.37 -13.01 12.02
CA VAL A 106 30.53 -14.18 11.74
C VAL A 106 29.08 -13.82 11.95
N LEU A 107 28.31 -13.92 10.88
CA LEU A 107 26.84 -13.71 10.87
C LEU A 107 26.14 -15.06 11.03
N SER A 108 25.36 -15.23 12.10
CA SER A 108 24.43 -16.34 12.20
C SER A 108 23.14 -15.96 11.48
N VAL A 109 22.81 -16.72 10.44
CA VAL A 109 21.74 -16.38 9.50
C VAL A 109 20.75 -17.53 9.43
N ARG A 110 19.46 -17.23 9.50
CA ARG A 110 18.38 -18.16 9.20
C ARG A 110 17.84 -17.92 7.80
N ARG A 111 17.92 -18.95 6.95
CA ARG A 111 17.41 -18.95 5.57
C ARG A 111 16.32 -19.99 5.44
N GLY A 112 15.04 -19.58 5.54
CA GLY A 112 13.93 -20.50 5.67
C GLY A 112 14.02 -21.33 6.95
N ALA A 113 14.22 -22.64 6.83
CA ALA A 113 14.41 -23.56 7.94
C ALA A 113 15.90 -23.79 8.31
N ASP A 114 16.83 -23.37 7.45
CA ASP A 114 18.25 -23.65 7.61
C ASP A 114 18.95 -22.56 8.44
N ALA A 115 19.86 -22.98 9.32
CA ALA A 115 20.78 -22.10 10.02
C ALA A 115 22.15 -22.13 9.34
N LEU A 116 22.67 -20.97 9.00
CA LEU A 116 23.93 -20.78 8.29
C LEU A 116 24.85 -19.85 9.07
N ALA A 117 26.14 -20.08 8.98
CA ALA A 117 27.18 -19.16 9.44
C ALA A 117 27.90 -18.58 8.22
N LEU A 118 27.85 -17.26 8.09
CA LEU A 118 28.49 -16.53 6.99
C LEU A 118 29.52 -15.57 7.56
N THR A 119 30.73 -15.56 6.98
CA THR A 119 31.77 -14.61 7.39
C THR A 119 31.80 -13.42 6.45
N ALA A 120 31.60 -12.22 6.98
CA ALA A 120 31.64 -10.97 6.23
C ALA A 120 32.68 -10.01 6.79
N CYS A 121 33.26 -9.17 5.91
CA CYS A 121 34.10 -8.05 6.31
C CYS A 121 33.39 -6.76 5.92
N ALA A 122 33.01 -5.94 6.88
CA ALA A 122 32.38 -4.67 6.60
C ALA A 122 33.30 -3.74 5.79
N ARG A 123 32.73 -2.89 4.95
CA ARG A 123 33.47 -1.85 4.24
C ARG A 123 33.07 -0.49 4.79
N GLU A 124 34.07 0.34 5.00
CA GLU A 124 33.83 1.74 5.36
C GLU A 124 33.35 2.53 4.14
N ASN A 125 32.29 3.29 4.33
CA ASN A 125 31.76 4.22 3.36
C ASN A 125 31.33 5.49 4.07
N ASN A 126 32.01 6.62 3.79
CA ASN A 126 31.76 7.92 4.42
C ASN A 126 31.81 7.88 5.96
N GLY A 127 32.75 7.16 6.54
CA GLY A 127 32.86 7.03 8.00
C GLY A 127 31.91 6.04 8.66
N VAL A 128 31.12 5.28 7.88
CA VAL A 128 30.16 4.29 8.39
C VAL A 128 30.53 2.91 7.86
N TRP A 129 30.64 1.94 8.77
CA TRP A 129 30.89 0.54 8.42
C TRP A 129 29.60 -0.12 7.93
N GLN A 130 29.65 -0.72 6.74
CA GLN A 130 28.47 -1.26 6.06
C GLN A 130 28.75 -2.61 5.41
N LEU A 131 27.75 -3.48 5.40
CA LEU A 131 27.75 -4.75 4.63
C LEU A 131 27.20 -4.55 3.21
N GLY A 132 26.47 -3.47 2.95
CA GLY A 132 25.77 -3.26 1.69
C GLY A 132 24.50 -4.09 1.59
N ALA A 133 23.80 -4.26 2.69
CA ALA A 133 22.51 -4.88 2.79
C ALA A 133 21.49 -3.89 3.40
N TRP A 134 20.29 -3.91 2.88
CA TRP A 134 19.15 -3.21 3.47
C TRP A 134 18.47 -4.15 4.46
N ILE A 135 18.39 -3.74 5.71
CA ILE A 135 17.88 -4.58 6.81
C ILE A 135 16.70 -3.93 7.52
N ARG A 136 15.84 -4.75 8.11
CA ARG A 136 14.69 -4.32 8.92
C ARG A 136 14.50 -5.24 10.12
N ASP A 137 14.22 -4.68 11.27
CA ASP A 137 13.92 -5.39 12.52
C ASP A 137 12.42 -5.59 12.74
N SER A 138 11.59 -4.75 12.14
CA SER A 138 10.13 -4.82 12.27
C SER A 138 9.43 -4.48 10.97
N MET A 139 8.29 -5.11 10.73
CA MET A 139 7.37 -4.74 9.67
C MET A 139 6.06 -4.27 10.29
N ALA A 140 5.70 -3.02 10.05
CA ALA A 140 4.41 -2.47 10.43
C ALA A 140 3.60 -2.14 9.18
N GLY A 141 2.35 -2.59 9.16
CA GLY A 141 1.40 -2.30 8.11
C GLY A 141 0.05 -1.90 8.68
N ILE A 142 -0.66 -1.00 7.99
CA ILE A 142 -2.04 -0.66 8.31
C ILE A 142 -2.91 -1.36 7.27
N LEU A 143 -3.75 -2.27 7.74
CA LEU A 143 -4.75 -2.94 6.92
C LEU A 143 -6.10 -2.27 7.14
N SER A 144 -6.72 -1.76 6.09
CA SER A 144 -8.11 -1.29 6.14
C SER A 144 -9.00 -2.42 5.63
N LEU A 145 -9.77 -3.02 6.54
CA LEU A 145 -10.79 -4.01 6.19
C LEU A 145 -12.09 -3.27 5.87
N ILE A 146 -12.43 -3.21 4.58
CA ILE A 146 -13.74 -2.79 4.13
C ILE A 146 -14.56 -4.06 3.93
N HIS A 147 -15.58 -4.24 4.76
CA HIS A 147 -16.58 -5.29 4.56
C HIS A 147 -17.63 -4.74 3.61
N ILE A 148 -17.74 -5.33 2.40
CA ILE A 148 -18.76 -4.99 1.41
C ILE A 148 -19.94 -5.94 1.59
#